data_7b31bc6304fc0e9b35993818af309e9f
#
_entry.id   7b31bc6304fc0e9b35993818af309e9f
#
_cell.length_a   1.000
_cell.length_b   1.000
_cell.length_c   1.000
_cell.angle_alpha   90.00
_cell.angle_beta   90.00
_cell.angle_gamma   90.00
#
_symmetry.space_group_name_H-M   'P 1'
#
loop_
_entity.id
_entity.type
_entity.pdbx_description
1 polymer ?
#
loop_
_entity_poly.entity_id
_entity_poly.type
_entity_poly.pdbx_seq_one_letter_code
_entity_poly.pdbx_strand_id
1 'polypeptide(L)'
;MNLQILSWNVRGLHERDKRLQIKNLIRMWRADIICMQETKMELITRGFVRSLWGCHYVDWVYLGSLGASGGILVMWDSRVVENLEEAVGHYSVSCRFKNVGDNFEWAFTSVYGPNVDRERRLLWEELSGLHSWWNVPWCVLGDFNVVCFPTERLGTINFTQAMHDFLDFISVHGLLDIPMAGGRYTWSNSVSRSKIDCFLFSPNWEDHYPKISQRRLAKVVSDHFPIILEGGAIQKGRRPFCFENMWLQVEGFMGKVKNWWDSYQFQGTPSYRMAMKLKALKADLKKWNELEFGNVVVKKNTTVE
;
A
#
# COMPACT_ATOMS: atom_id res chain seq x y z
N MET A 1 -0.63 7.83 -17.75
CA MET A 1 0.26 6.64 -17.80
C MET A 1 -0.36 5.52 -16.96
N ASN A 2 -0.22 4.26 -17.37
CA ASN A 2 -0.76 3.10 -16.63
C ASN A 2 0.40 2.42 -15.91
N LEU A 3 0.70 2.83 -14.68
CA LEU A 3 1.82 2.32 -13.91
C LEU A 3 1.39 1.07 -13.13
N GLN A 4 2.18 0.00 -13.22
CA GLN A 4 1.98 -1.23 -12.46
C GLN A 4 3.17 -1.53 -11.56
N ILE A 5 2.94 -1.59 -10.25
CA ILE A 5 3.98 -1.83 -9.25
C ILE A 5 3.67 -3.14 -8.52
N LEU A 6 4.61 -4.08 -8.56
CA LEU A 6 4.54 -5.35 -7.84
C LEU A 6 5.39 -5.30 -6.58
N SER A 7 4.82 -5.70 -5.45
CA SER A 7 5.55 -5.95 -4.20
C SER A 7 5.36 -7.39 -3.75
N TRP A 8 6.45 -8.04 -3.35
CA TRP A 8 6.41 -9.43 -2.93
C TRP A 8 7.57 -9.81 -2.01
N ASN A 9 7.28 -10.20 -0.79
CA ASN A 9 8.25 -10.91 0.04
C ASN A 9 8.40 -12.34 -0.52
N VAL A 10 9.55 -12.61 -1.13
CA VAL A 10 9.81 -13.85 -1.85
C VAL A 10 10.43 -14.94 -0.99
N ARG A 11 10.82 -14.63 0.24
CA ARG A 11 11.40 -15.59 1.21
C ARG A 11 12.56 -16.41 0.62
N GLY A 12 13.53 -15.70 0.05
CA GLY A 12 14.75 -16.25 -0.54
C GLY A 12 14.68 -16.53 -2.03
N LEU A 13 15.80 -16.27 -2.73
CA LEU A 13 15.97 -16.42 -4.17
C LEU A 13 17.16 -17.33 -4.55
N HIS A 14 17.70 -18.13 -3.65
CA HIS A 14 18.83 -19.02 -3.93
C HIS A 14 18.50 -20.10 -4.97
N GLU A 15 17.30 -20.68 -4.88
CA GLU A 15 16.88 -21.80 -5.72
C GLU A 15 16.59 -21.36 -7.16
N ARG A 16 17.21 -22.02 -8.13
CA ARG A 16 17.03 -21.75 -9.56
C ARG A 16 15.61 -21.96 -10.03
N ASP A 17 14.96 -23.04 -9.59
CA ASP A 17 13.59 -23.39 -10.00
C ASP A 17 12.59 -22.38 -9.49
N LYS A 18 12.78 -21.89 -8.27
CA LYS A 18 11.98 -20.80 -7.70
C LYS A 18 12.12 -19.51 -8.51
N ARG A 19 13.35 -19.13 -8.89
CA ARG A 19 13.56 -17.96 -9.77
C ARG A 19 12.87 -18.11 -11.12
N LEU A 20 12.90 -19.34 -11.70
CA LEU A 20 12.21 -19.60 -12.97
C LEU A 20 10.68 -19.45 -12.84
N GLN A 21 10.10 -19.95 -11.74
CA GLN A 21 8.67 -19.77 -11.46
C GLN A 21 8.33 -18.28 -11.29
N ILE A 22 9.11 -17.55 -10.51
CA ILE A 22 8.95 -16.10 -10.32
C ILE A 22 9.05 -15.36 -11.66
N LYS A 23 10.01 -15.70 -12.51
CA LYS A 23 10.16 -15.11 -13.85
C LYS A 23 8.90 -15.30 -14.71
N ASN A 24 8.31 -16.48 -14.68
CA ASN A 24 7.08 -16.76 -15.42
C ASN A 24 5.89 -15.95 -14.89
N LEU A 25 5.79 -15.79 -13.56
CA LEU A 25 4.77 -14.99 -12.91
C LEU A 25 4.92 -13.49 -13.23
N ILE A 26 6.13 -12.94 -13.14
CA ILE A 26 6.43 -11.54 -13.52
C ILE A 26 6.02 -11.28 -14.98
N ARG A 27 6.36 -12.19 -15.89
CA ARG A 27 6.00 -12.06 -17.31
C ARG A 27 4.48 -12.03 -17.51
N MET A 28 3.73 -12.77 -16.70
CA MET A 28 2.27 -12.81 -16.76
C MET A 28 1.65 -11.53 -16.17
N TRP A 29 2.21 -11.00 -15.09
CA TRP A 29 1.67 -9.83 -14.38
C TRP A 29 2.03 -8.49 -15.02
N ARG A 30 3.08 -8.44 -15.86
CA ARG A 30 3.50 -7.28 -16.65
C ARG A 30 3.73 -6.02 -15.82
N ALA A 31 4.31 -6.16 -14.63
CA ALA A 31 4.63 -5.01 -13.79
C ALA A 31 5.76 -4.17 -14.40
N ASP A 32 5.70 -2.85 -14.21
CA ASP A 32 6.70 -1.88 -14.65
C ASP A 32 7.80 -1.67 -13.62
N ILE A 33 7.43 -1.79 -12.33
CA ILE A 33 8.34 -1.75 -11.19
C ILE A 33 8.08 -3.00 -10.33
N ILE A 34 9.15 -3.65 -9.91
CA ILE A 34 9.08 -4.89 -9.14
C ILE A 34 9.95 -4.77 -7.90
N CYS A 35 9.33 -4.95 -6.74
CA CYS A 35 10.00 -5.02 -5.45
C CYS A 35 9.95 -6.42 -4.89
N MET A 36 11.09 -6.92 -4.50
CA MET A 36 11.23 -8.20 -3.81
C MET A 36 11.88 -7.99 -2.46
N GLN A 37 11.19 -8.36 -1.39
CA GLN A 37 11.71 -8.36 -0.03
C GLN A 37 12.16 -9.78 0.36
N GLU A 38 13.03 -9.86 1.37
CA GLU A 38 13.62 -11.10 1.87
C GLU A 38 14.26 -11.94 0.76
N THR A 39 15.05 -11.28 -0.10
CA THR A 39 15.75 -11.95 -1.20
C THR A 39 16.77 -12.96 -0.72
N LYS A 40 17.35 -12.76 0.46
CA LYS A 40 18.45 -13.54 1.07
C LYS A 40 19.71 -13.60 0.20
N MET A 41 19.89 -12.62 -0.68
CA MET A 41 21.03 -12.52 -1.57
C MET A 41 21.96 -11.41 -1.08
N GLU A 42 23.20 -11.74 -0.82
CA GLU A 42 24.25 -10.78 -0.45
C GLU A 42 24.68 -9.93 -1.65
N LEU A 43 24.83 -10.56 -2.81
CA LEU A 43 25.25 -9.91 -4.06
C LEU A 43 24.23 -10.17 -5.17
N ILE A 44 23.78 -9.11 -5.83
CA ILE A 44 22.89 -9.18 -6.98
C ILE A 44 23.58 -8.62 -8.22
N THR A 45 23.77 -9.48 -9.22
CA THR A 45 24.43 -9.15 -10.48
C THR A 45 23.41 -8.97 -11.61
N ARG A 46 23.83 -8.35 -12.72
CA ARG A 46 23.00 -8.24 -13.94
C ARG A 46 22.51 -9.60 -14.45
N GLY A 47 23.33 -10.64 -14.38
CA GLY A 47 22.93 -12.00 -14.74
C GLY A 47 21.83 -12.56 -13.84
N PHE A 48 21.90 -12.24 -12.54
CA PHE A 48 20.88 -12.61 -11.57
C PHE A 48 19.56 -11.90 -11.87
N VAL A 49 19.57 -10.57 -12.06
CA VAL A 49 18.36 -9.78 -12.40
C VAL A 49 17.70 -10.32 -13.68
N ARG A 50 18.47 -10.61 -14.73
CA ARG A 50 17.97 -11.21 -15.99
C ARG A 50 17.40 -12.61 -15.80
N SER A 51 17.81 -13.34 -14.78
CA SER A 51 17.23 -14.64 -14.43
C SER A 51 15.83 -14.51 -13.85
N LEU A 52 15.49 -13.35 -13.25
CA LEU A 52 14.18 -13.03 -12.68
C LEU A 52 13.28 -12.28 -13.66
N TRP A 53 13.86 -11.32 -14.39
CA TRP A 53 13.08 -10.48 -15.31
C TRP A 53 13.77 -10.38 -16.66
N GLY A 54 13.09 -10.86 -17.70
CA GLY A 54 13.62 -10.91 -19.07
C GLY A 54 13.54 -9.59 -19.85
N CYS A 55 13.27 -8.46 -19.20
CA CYS A 55 13.28 -7.15 -19.83
C CYS A 55 14.71 -6.73 -20.19
N HIS A 56 14.93 -6.26 -21.41
CA HIS A 56 16.25 -5.75 -21.86
C HIS A 56 16.56 -4.38 -21.26
N TYR A 57 15.52 -3.61 -20.91
CA TYR A 57 15.60 -2.26 -20.37
C TYR A 57 15.49 -2.24 -18.83
N VAL A 58 15.76 -3.40 -18.19
CA VAL A 58 15.72 -3.48 -16.73
C VAL A 58 16.93 -2.80 -16.12
N ASP A 59 16.65 -1.92 -15.19
CA ASP A 59 17.63 -1.39 -14.24
C ASP A 59 17.21 -1.74 -12.81
N TRP A 60 18.13 -1.66 -11.84
CA TRP A 60 17.87 -2.13 -10.48
C TRP A 60 18.77 -1.50 -9.44
N VAL A 61 18.30 -1.49 -8.21
CA VAL A 61 19.04 -1.20 -6.99
C VAL A 61 18.69 -2.26 -5.93
N TYR A 62 19.58 -2.52 -5.00
CA TYR A 62 19.33 -3.53 -3.99
C TYR A 62 20.02 -3.22 -2.66
N LEU A 63 19.43 -3.72 -1.57
CA LEU A 63 20.06 -3.91 -0.27
C LEU A 63 20.43 -5.38 -0.15
N GLY A 64 21.71 -5.68 0.04
CA GLY A 64 22.19 -7.06 0.24
C GLY A 64 21.67 -7.64 1.57
N SER A 65 21.50 -8.95 1.62
CA SER A 65 21.15 -9.61 2.88
C SER A 65 22.35 -9.63 3.84
N LEU A 66 22.06 -9.56 5.14
CA LEU A 66 23.03 -9.80 6.20
C LEU A 66 22.87 -11.25 6.70
N GLY A 67 23.74 -12.14 6.23
CA GLY A 67 23.62 -13.56 6.52
C GLY A 67 22.36 -14.21 5.92
N ALA A 68 21.60 -14.95 6.72
CA ALA A 68 20.46 -15.75 6.27
C ALA A 68 19.13 -14.98 6.17
N SER A 69 19.09 -13.68 6.45
CA SER A 69 17.87 -12.88 6.51
C SER A 69 18.01 -11.55 5.77
N GLY A 70 16.88 -10.96 5.39
CA GLY A 70 16.83 -9.65 4.75
C GLY A 70 17.08 -9.68 3.25
N GLY A 71 17.50 -8.54 2.75
CA GLY A 71 17.72 -8.27 1.34
C GLY A 71 16.47 -7.74 0.64
N ILE A 72 16.63 -6.63 -0.08
CA ILE A 72 15.60 -5.99 -0.89
C ILE A 72 16.15 -5.83 -2.30
N LEU A 73 15.33 -6.12 -3.31
CA LEU A 73 15.64 -5.88 -4.71
C LEU A 73 14.52 -5.06 -5.34
N VAL A 74 14.85 -3.92 -5.87
CA VAL A 74 13.98 -3.07 -6.68
C VAL A 74 14.46 -3.12 -8.12
N MET A 75 13.57 -3.45 -9.05
CA MET A 75 13.81 -3.49 -10.49
C MET A 75 12.77 -2.67 -11.21
N TRP A 76 13.13 -1.98 -12.27
CA TRP A 76 12.18 -1.19 -13.08
C TRP A 76 12.51 -1.25 -14.57
N ASP A 77 11.51 -0.99 -15.40
CA ASP A 77 11.69 -0.77 -16.84
C ASP A 77 12.07 0.70 -17.09
N SER A 78 13.29 0.96 -17.55
CA SER A 78 13.82 2.31 -17.79
C SER A 78 13.08 3.08 -18.91
N ARG A 79 12.21 2.42 -19.67
CA ARG A 79 11.31 3.08 -20.63
C ARG A 79 10.08 3.69 -19.96
N VAL A 80 9.79 3.28 -18.74
CA VAL A 80 8.62 3.70 -17.94
C VAL A 80 9.01 4.77 -16.93
N VAL A 81 10.08 4.52 -16.16
CA VAL A 81 10.60 5.45 -15.16
C VAL A 81 12.12 5.57 -15.29
N GLU A 82 12.61 6.80 -15.16
CA GLU A 82 14.02 7.13 -15.03
C GLU A 82 14.36 7.27 -13.56
N ASN A 83 15.45 6.63 -13.11
CA ASN A 83 15.96 6.81 -11.75
C ASN A 83 16.88 8.02 -11.69
N LEU A 84 16.49 9.05 -10.95
CA LEU A 84 17.27 10.29 -10.79
C LEU A 84 18.25 10.19 -9.61
N GLU A 85 17.84 9.51 -8.53
CA GLU A 85 18.59 9.40 -7.30
C GLU A 85 18.16 8.14 -6.55
N GLU A 86 19.10 7.53 -5.81
CA GLU A 86 18.83 6.35 -5.00
C GLU A 86 19.36 6.51 -3.57
N ALA A 87 18.70 5.86 -2.63
CA ALA A 87 19.13 5.76 -1.24
C ALA A 87 18.90 4.34 -0.74
N VAL A 88 19.97 3.72 -0.24
CA VAL A 88 19.92 2.39 0.37
C VAL A 88 20.08 2.55 1.87
N GLY A 89 19.00 2.31 2.61
CA GLY A 89 18.94 2.37 4.05
C GLY A 89 19.28 1.04 4.71
N HIS A 90 18.95 0.92 5.98
CA HIS A 90 19.11 -0.32 6.75
C HIS A 90 17.91 -1.27 6.54
N TYR A 91 16.72 -0.70 6.38
CA TYR A 91 15.45 -1.41 6.23
C TYR A 91 14.75 -1.14 4.91
N SER A 92 15.29 -0.24 4.10
CA SER A 92 14.63 0.21 2.88
C SER A 92 15.58 0.42 1.71
N VAL A 93 15.00 0.37 0.51
CA VAL A 93 15.61 0.79 -0.73
C VAL A 93 14.70 1.83 -1.36
N SER A 94 15.22 3.01 -1.64
CA SER A 94 14.45 4.13 -2.15
C SER A 94 15.04 4.64 -3.46
N CYS A 95 14.15 5.06 -4.38
CA CYS A 95 14.49 5.68 -5.65
C CYS A 95 13.67 6.95 -5.83
N ARG A 96 14.29 8.02 -6.31
CA ARG A 96 13.58 9.17 -6.85
C ARG A 96 13.39 8.95 -8.33
N PHE A 97 12.16 8.63 -8.71
CA PHE A 97 11.80 8.36 -10.10
C PHE A 97 11.24 9.59 -10.80
N LYS A 98 11.46 9.62 -12.11
CA LYS A 98 10.79 10.50 -13.05
C LYS A 98 10.09 9.65 -14.11
N ASN A 99 8.80 9.86 -14.29
CA ASN A 99 8.06 9.19 -15.35
C ASN A 99 8.56 9.63 -16.72
N VAL A 100 8.87 8.69 -17.60
CA VAL A 100 9.30 9.00 -18.98
C VAL A 100 8.16 9.62 -19.80
N GLY A 101 6.89 9.24 -19.53
CA GLY A 101 5.75 9.66 -20.33
C GLY A 101 5.22 11.06 -20.04
N ASP A 102 5.33 11.55 -18.79
CA ASP A 102 4.72 12.82 -18.35
C ASP A 102 5.64 13.68 -17.46
N ASN A 103 6.89 13.24 -17.25
CA ASN A 103 7.91 13.91 -16.43
C ASN A 103 7.54 14.10 -14.95
N PHE A 104 6.54 13.40 -14.43
CA PHE A 104 6.20 13.46 -13.01
C PHE A 104 7.31 12.86 -12.15
N GLU A 105 7.80 13.64 -11.18
CA GLU A 105 8.84 13.21 -10.24
C GLU A 105 8.21 12.78 -8.91
N TRP A 106 8.66 11.63 -8.38
CA TRP A 106 8.13 11.05 -7.17
C TRP A 106 9.15 10.12 -6.50
N ALA A 107 8.99 9.91 -5.21
CA ALA A 107 9.80 8.98 -4.44
C ALA A 107 9.10 7.62 -4.33
N PHE A 108 9.91 6.59 -4.46
CA PHE A 108 9.52 5.19 -4.31
C PHE A 108 10.36 4.57 -3.20
N THR A 109 9.75 3.89 -2.24
CA THR A 109 10.47 3.22 -1.15
C THR A 109 9.96 1.81 -0.95
N SER A 110 10.83 0.81 -1.13
CA SER A 110 10.56 -0.58 -0.76
C SER A 110 11.07 -0.86 0.64
N VAL A 111 10.23 -1.44 1.49
CA VAL A 111 10.50 -1.71 2.90
C VAL A 111 10.53 -3.21 3.17
N TYR A 112 11.47 -3.64 4.00
CA TYR A 112 11.43 -4.91 4.71
C TYR A 112 11.63 -4.64 6.20
N GLY A 113 10.49 -4.53 6.90
CA GLY A 113 10.44 -4.13 8.31
C GLY A 113 10.97 -5.19 9.24
N PRO A 114 11.61 -4.79 10.34
CA PRO A 114 12.10 -5.73 11.36
C PRO A 114 10.94 -6.35 12.14
N ASN A 115 11.19 -7.56 12.67
CA ASN A 115 10.21 -8.27 13.51
C ASN A 115 10.19 -7.77 14.96
N VAL A 116 11.23 -7.03 15.38
CA VAL A 116 11.42 -6.55 16.75
C VAL A 116 10.92 -5.11 16.87
N ASP A 117 10.04 -4.84 17.84
CA ASP A 117 9.41 -3.52 18.02
C ASP A 117 10.41 -2.37 18.21
N ARG A 118 11.51 -2.62 18.95
CA ARG A 118 12.57 -1.63 19.15
C ARG A 118 13.22 -1.20 17.83
N GLU A 119 13.43 -2.14 16.93
CA GLU A 119 14.06 -1.87 15.63
C GLU A 119 13.09 -1.19 14.67
N ARG A 120 11.75 -1.38 14.82
CA ARG A 120 10.76 -0.67 14.01
C ARG A 120 10.80 0.84 14.20
N ARG A 121 11.20 1.34 15.37
CA ARG A 121 11.37 2.79 15.56
C ARG A 121 12.46 3.35 14.67
N LEU A 122 13.57 2.61 14.51
CA LEU A 122 14.65 2.99 13.58
C LEU A 122 14.17 3.00 12.12
N LEU A 123 13.29 2.06 11.76
CA LEU A 123 12.64 2.07 10.44
C LEU A 123 11.80 3.35 10.23
N TRP A 124 10.97 3.74 11.23
CA TRP A 124 10.16 4.97 11.10
C TRP A 124 11.03 6.23 11.03
N GLU A 125 12.13 6.28 11.76
CA GLU A 125 13.11 7.36 11.68
C GLU A 125 13.79 7.42 10.30
N GLU A 126 14.22 6.27 9.76
CA GLU A 126 14.81 6.15 8.42
C GLU A 126 13.84 6.65 7.35
N LEU A 127 12.59 6.18 7.36
CA LEU A 127 11.57 6.57 6.39
C LEU A 127 11.20 8.06 6.51
N SER A 128 11.11 8.59 7.72
CA SER A 128 10.84 10.02 7.95
C SER A 128 11.98 10.91 7.44
N GLY A 129 13.22 10.47 7.59
CA GLY A 129 14.38 11.13 7.03
C GLY A 129 14.35 11.19 5.51
N LEU A 130 14.02 10.08 4.84
CA LEU A 130 13.89 10.01 3.39
C LEU A 130 12.77 10.91 2.85
N HIS A 131 11.60 10.91 3.51
CA HIS A 131 10.49 11.79 3.15
C HIS A 131 10.88 13.27 3.23
N SER A 132 11.59 13.66 4.29
CA SER A 132 12.06 15.03 4.48
C SER A 132 13.13 15.44 3.47
N TRP A 133 13.98 14.49 3.06
CA TRP A 133 15.09 14.76 2.14
C TRP A 133 14.60 15.10 0.73
N TRP A 134 13.72 14.28 0.15
CA TRP A 134 13.27 14.51 -1.22
C TRP A 134 12.05 15.42 -1.33
N ASN A 135 11.17 15.43 -0.34
CA ASN A 135 9.96 16.25 -0.30
C ASN A 135 9.16 16.29 -1.62
N VAL A 136 9.00 15.11 -2.23
CA VAL A 136 8.22 14.88 -3.45
C VAL A 136 7.07 13.92 -3.17
N PRO A 137 6.07 13.79 -4.05
CA PRO A 137 5.04 12.75 -3.93
C PRO A 137 5.65 11.37 -3.65
N TRP A 138 5.10 10.62 -2.70
CA TRP A 138 5.76 9.43 -2.17
C TRP A 138 4.88 8.18 -2.24
N CYS A 139 5.46 7.05 -2.67
CA CYS A 139 4.88 5.73 -2.60
C CYS A 139 5.81 4.80 -1.80
N VAL A 140 5.33 4.31 -0.66
CA VAL A 140 6.04 3.38 0.23
C VAL A 140 5.33 2.05 0.21
N LEU A 141 6.07 0.97 0.06
CA LEU A 141 5.48 -0.36 -0.06
C LEU A 141 6.41 -1.44 0.47
N GLY A 142 5.86 -2.59 0.76
CA GLY A 142 6.64 -3.75 1.17
C GLY A 142 6.03 -4.51 2.33
N ASP A 143 6.87 -5.31 2.95
CA ASP A 143 6.55 -6.05 4.17
C ASP A 143 6.99 -5.23 5.39
N PHE A 144 6.03 -4.65 6.08
CA PHE A 144 6.27 -3.85 7.29
C PHE A 144 6.40 -4.70 8.56
N ASN A 145 6.11 -6.00 8.48
CA ASN A 145 6.09 -6.93 9.62
C ASN A 145 5.19 -6.48 10.80
N VAL A 146 4.28 -5.56 10.54
CA VAL A 146 3.29 -5.03 11.47
C VAL A 146 1.96 -4.79 10.73
N VAL A 147 0.84 -4.90 11.44
CA VAL A 147 -0.49 -4.58 10.92
C VAL A 147 -0.97 -3.25 11.49
N CYS A 148 -1.85 -2.53 10.77
CA CYS A 148 -2.44 -1.29 11.27
C CYS A 148 -3.52 -1.56 12.34
N PHE A 149 -4.29 -2.62 12.18
CA PHE A 149 -5.45 -2.91 13.04
C PHE A 149 -5.44 -4.36 13.54
N PRO A 150 -5.96 -4.62 14.76
CA PRO A 150 -6.11 -5.99 15.28
C PRO A 150 -6.87 -6.91 14.32
N THR A 151 -7.86 -6.37 13.62
CA THR A 151 -8.66 -7.11 12.65
C THR A 151 -7.88 -7.59 11.42
N GLU A 152 -6.68 -7.08 11.18
CA GLU A 152 -5.78 -7.48 10.10
C GLU A 152 -4.86 -8.66 10.46
N ARG A 153 -4.98 -9.19 11.70
CA ARG A 153 -4.29 -10.40 12.15
C ARG A 153 -5.30 -11.37 12.77
N LEU A 154 -5.22 -12.62 12.37
CA LEU A 154 -6.10 -13.67 12.91
C LEU A 154 -5.84 -13.87 14.42
N GLY A 155 -6.91 -13.87 15.23
CA GLY A 155 -6.83 -14.11 16.66
C GLY A 155 -6.34 -12.92 17.51
N THR A 156 -6.11 -11.75 16.90
CA THR A 156 -5.74 -10.52 17.62
C THR A 156 -6.98 -9.67 17.89
N ILE A 157 -7.17 -9.26 19.13
CA ILE A 157 -8.33 -8.47 19.57
C ILE A 157 -7.90 -7.06 19.98
N ASN A 158 -6.72 -6.92 20.61
CA ASN A 158 -6.24 -5.68 21.19
C ASN A 158 -5.20 -5.01 20.30
N PHE A 159 -5.15 -3.68 20.38
CA PHE A 159 -4.07 -2.90 19.80
C PHE A 159 -2.75 -3.16 20.54
N THR A 160 -1.67 -3.25 19.79
CA THR A 160 -0.31 -3.29 20.33
C THR A 160 0.38 -1.94 20.13
N GLN A 161 1.46 -1.69 20.88
CA GLN A 161 2.24 -0.46 20.70
C GLN A 161 2.79 -0.36 19.26
N ALA A 162 3.22 -1.47 18.66
CA ALA A 162 3.68 -1.47 17.27
C ALA A 162 2.60 -1.03 16.26
N MET A 163 1.32 -1.37 16.50
CA MET A 163 0.21 -0.89 15.66
C MET A 163 -0.01 0.61 15.83
N HIS A 164 0.09 1.14 17.05
CA HIS A 164 0.01 2.59 17.28
C HIS A 164 1.15 3.31 16.61
N ASP A 165 2.39 2.87 16.79
CA ASP A 165 3.57 3.48 16.17
C ASP A 165 3.45 3.50 14.62
N PHE A 166 2.88 2.45 14.02
CA PHE A 166 2.66 2.39 12.57
C PHE A 166 1.54 3.34 12.11
N LEU A 167 0.42 3.40 12.84
CA LEU A 167 -0.66 4.35 12.56
C LEU A 167 -0.20 5.80 12.73
N ASP A 168 0.61 6.08 13.73
CA ASP A 168 1.21 7.39 13.95
C ASP A 168 2.13 7.79 12.79
N PHE A 169 2.97 6.87 12.31
CA PHE A 169 3.79 7.08 11.12
C PHE A 169 2.92 7.42 9.88
N ILE A 170 1.89 6.64 9.62
CA ILE A 170 0.95 6.89 8.50
C ILE A 170 0.29 8.27 8.65
N SER A 171 -0.17 8.61 9.85
CA SER A 171 -0.86 9.86 10.15
C SER A 171 0.06 11.08 10.03
N VAL A 172 1.28 11.02 10.60
CA VAL A 172 2.26 12.11 10.58
C VAL A 172 2.66 12.47 9.15
N HIS A 173 2.82 11.47 8.28
CA HIS A 173 3.18 11.70 6.88
C HIS A 173 1.97 11.84 5.94
N GLY A 174 0.74 11.81 6.48
CA GLY A 174 -0.49 11.93 5.69
C GLY A 174 -0.66 10.86 4.63
N LEU A 175 -0.13 9.65 4.87
CA LEU A 175 -0.16 8.57 3.89
C LEU A 175 -1.53 7.91 3.82
N LEU A 176 -1.87 7.41 2.64
CA LEU A 176 -3.13 6.74 2.35
C LEU A 176 -2.91 5.25 2.14
N ASP A 177 -3.74 4.41 2.76
CA ASP A 177 -3.91 2.97 2.48
C ASP A 177 -5.26 2.77 1.80
N ILE A 178 -5.27 2.14 0.63
CA ILE A 178 -6.51 1.84 -0.08
C ILE A 178 -6.94 0.39 0.13
N PRO A 179 -8.25 0.10 0.06
CA PRO A 179 -8.73 -1.26 0.20
C PRO A 179 -8.12 -2.23 -0.81
N MET A 180 -7.70 -3.40 -0.34
CA MET A 180 -7.11 -4.45 -1.18
C MET A 180 -8.19 -5.38 -1.73
N ALA A 181 -8.21 -5.57 -3.06
CA ALA A 181 -9.01 -6.59 -3.71
C ALA A 181 -8.34 -7.97 -3.66
N GLY A 182 -9.11 -9.05 -3.79
CA GLY A 182 -8.59 -10.42 -3.90
C GLY A 182 -8.29 -11.13 -2.57
N GLY A 183 -8.46 -10.45 -1.43
CA GLY A 183 -8.35 -11.06 -0.10
C GLY A 183 -7.79 -10.11 0.95
N ARG A 184 -8.05 -10.43 2.20
CA ARG A 184 -7.73 -9.57 3.35
C ARG A 184 -6.28 -9.70 3.83
N TYR A 185 -5.72 -10.89 3.83
CA TYR A 185 -4.40 -11.17 4.39
C TYR A 185 -3.36 -11.31 3.31
N THR A 186 -2.17 -10.77 3.55
CA THR A 186 -1.03 -10.82 2.62
C THR A 186 -0.01 -11.89 2.98
N TRP A 187 -0.05 -12.36 4.22
CA TRP A 187 0.77 -13.46 4.72
C TRP A 187 -0.09 -14.53 5.39
N SER A 188 0.30 -15.79 5.24
CA SER A 188 -0.36 -16.90 5.93
C SER A 188 0.54 -18.13 6.04
N ASN A 189 0.49 -18.78 7.21
CA ASN A 189 0.99 -20.13 7.41
C ASN A 189 -0.16 -21.08 7.78
N SER A 190 0.16 -22.26 8.34
CA SER A 190 -0.84 -23.27 8.77
C SER A 190 -1.72 -22.80 9.94
N VAL A 191 -1.27 -21.84 10.73
CA VAL A 191 -1.90 -21.44 12.01
C VAL A 191 -2.40 -20.00 11.99
N SER A 192 -1.70 -19.09 11.34
CA SER A 192 -1.95 -17.64 11.43
C SER A 192 -2.02 -16.96 10.07
N ARG A 193 -2.65 -15.79 10.03
CA ARG A 193 -2.78 -14.94 8.83
C ARG A 193 -2.70 -13.48 9.24
N SER A 194 -2.01 -12.66 8.43
CA SER A 194 -1.85 -11.23 8.70
C SER A 194 -1.78 -10.41 7.41
N LYS A 195 -2.19 -9.13 7.44
CA LYS A 195 -1.97 -8.14 6.39
C LYS A 195 -0.77 -7.29 6.79
N ILE A 196 0.42 -7.77 6.51
CA ILE A 196 1.69 -7.10 6.85
C ILE A 196 2.39 -6.45 5.66
N ASP A 197 1.92 -6.76 4.45
CA ASP A 197 2.35 -6.12 3.22
C ASP A 197 1.29 -5.13 2.76
N CYS A 198 1.68 -3.90 2.42
CA CYS A 198 0.77 -2.87 1.92
C CYS A 198 1.47 -1.87 1.01
N PHE A 199 0.66 -1.06 0.31
CA PHE A 199 1.07 0.15 -0.38
C PHE A 199 0.53 1.35 0.39
N LEU A 200 1.42 2.29 0.68
CA LEU A 200 1.10 3.58 1.29
C LEU A 200 1.58 4.68 0.34
N PHE A 201 0.79 5.71 0.13
CA PHE A 201 1.20 6.80 -0.76
C PHE A 201 0.64 8.14 -0.32
N SER A 202 1.34 9.22 -0.66
CA SER A 202 0.90 10.58 -0.38
C SER A 202 -0.29 10.98 -1.25
N PRO A 203 -1.15 11.92 -0.80
CA PRO A 203 -2.28 12.40 -1.58
C PRO A 203 -1.88 12.93 -2.96
N ASN A 204 -0.77 13.66 -3.06
CA ASN A 204 -0.27 14.20 -4.33
C ASN A 204 0.14 13.11 -5.33
N TRP A 205 0.57 11.94 -4.82
CA TRP A 205 0.84 10.78 -5.66
C TRP A 205 -0.47 10.15 -6.16
N GLU A 206 -1.49 10.04 -5.30
CA GLU A 206 -2.83 9.55 -5.70
C GLU A 206 -3.48 10.47 -6.74
N ASP A 207 -3.36 11.79 -6.57
CA ASP A 207 -3.92 12.76 -7.50
C ASP A 207 -3.32 12.61 -8.91
N HIS A 208 -2.02 12.25 -9.00
CA HIS A 208 -1.36 12.04 -10.29
C HIS A 208 -1.80 10.74 -10.97
N TYR A 209 -2.08 9.69 -10.21
CA TYR A 209 -2.53 8.39 -10.72
C TYR A 209 -4.01 8.14 -10.42
N PRO A 210 -4.95 8.74 -11.16
CA PRO A 210 -6.38 8.59 -10.90
C PRO A 210 -6.80 7.13 -11.05
N LYS A 211 -7.67 6.66 -10.16
CA LYS A 211 -8.24 5.30 -10.16
C LYS A 211 -7.23 4.20 -9.81
N ILE A 212 -6.42 4.46 -8.81
CA ILE A 212 -5.53 3.46 -8.24
C ILE A 212 -6.35 2.31 -7.65
N SER A 213 -5.87 1.11 -7.88
CA SER A 213 -6.38 -0.10 -7.23
C SER A 213 -5.24 -0.99 -6.77
N GLN A 214 -5.36 -1.59 -5.60
CA GLN A 214 -4.43 -2.63 -5.17
C GLN A 214 -5.10 -3.98 -5.11
N ARG A 215 -4.37 -5.00 -5.51
CA ARG A 215 -4.89 -6.35 -5.60
C ARG A 215 -3.87 -7.37 -5.12
N ARG A 216 -4.35 -8.30 -4.30
CA ARG A 216 -3.58 -9.48 -3.91
C ARG A 216 -3.64 -10.52 -5.02
N LEU A 217 -2.47 -11.06 -5.38
CA LEU A 217 -2.33 -12.12 -6.37
C LEU A 217 -2.30 -13.50 -5.70
N ALA A 218 -2.24 -14.57 -6.50
CA ALA A 218 -2.19 -15.93 -5.98
C ALA A 218 -0.85 -16.21 -5.27
N LYS A 219 -0.92 -16.89 -4.13
CA LYS A 219 0.25 -17.38 -3.40
C LYS A 219 0.81 -18.63 -4.08
N VAL A 220 2.09 -18.61 -4.47
CA VAL A 220 2.71 -19.71 -5.22
C VAL A 220 3.97 -20.23 -4.51
N VAL A 221 5.03 -19.44 -4.43
CA VAL A 221 6.37 -19.89 -3.98
C VAL A 221 6.83 -19.28 -2.66
N SER A 222 5.96 -18.54 -1.99
CA SER A 222 6.22 -17.88 -0.71
C SER A 222 5.01 -18.05 0.22
N ASP A 223 5.17 -17.86 1.51
CA ASP A 223 4.07 -17.73 2.46
C ASP A 223 3.44 -16.33 2.43
N HIS A 224 4.05 -15.37 1.73
CA HIS A 224 3.45 -14.11 1.35
C HIS A 224 2.75 -14.17 0.00
N PHE A 225 1.65 -13.45 -0.11
CA PHE A 225 0.96 -13.22 -1.36
C PHE A 225 1.58 -11.99 -2.06
N PRO A 226 1.88 -12.07 -3.36
CA PRO A 226 2.26 -10.87 -4.09
C PRO A 226 1.10 -9.87 -4.08
N ILE A 227 1.42 -8.59 -3.98
CA ILE A 227 0.45 -7.50 -4.10
C ILE A 227 0.85 -6.61 -5.27
N ILE A 228 -0.12 -6.18 -6.06
CA ILE A 228 0.09 -5.30 -7.20
C ILE A 228 -0.73 -4.04 -7.06
N LEU A 229 -0.10 -2.90 -7.32
CA LEU A 229 -0.74 -1.60 -7.44
C LEU A 229 -0.88 -1.27 -8.93
N GLU A 230 -2.09 -0.97 -9.36
CA GLU A 230 -2.44 -0.66 -10.74
C GLU A 230 -2.98 0.78 -10.78
N GLY A 231 -2.27 1.69 -11.47
CA GLY A 231 -2.70 3.06 -11.70
C GLY A 231 -3.26 3.24 -13.11
N GLY A 232 -4.45 3.83 -13.25
CA GLY A 232 -4.92 4.37 -14.51
C GLY A 232 -5.88 3.54 -15.36
N ALA A 233 -6.18 2.29 -15.07
CA ALA A 233 -7.19 1.53 -15.83
C ALA A 233 -8.57 1.60 -15.18
N ILE A 234 -9.57 2.03 -15.97
CA ILE A 234 -10.97 2.03 -15.56
C ILE A 234 -11.48 0.59 -15.57
N GLN A 235 -11.49 -0.11 -14.46
CA GLN A 235 -12.55 -1.08 -14.25
C GLN A 235 -13.73 -0.36 -13.59
N LYS A 236 -14.85 -0.34 -14.28
CA LYS A 236 -16.13 0.21 -13.81
C LYS A 236 -16.67 -0.63 -12.64
N GLY A 237 -16.03 -0.55 -11.48
CA GLY A 237 -16.54 -1.02 -10.23
C GLY A 237 -16.82 0.19 -9.35
N ARG A 238 -18.03 0.31 -8.78
CA ARG A 238 -18.32 1.35 -7.79
C ARG A 238 -17.33 1.19 -6.64
N ARG A 239 -16.57 2.25 -6.30
CA ARG A 239 -15.74 2.27 -5.09
C ARG A 239 -16.62 1.82 -3.90
N PRO A 240 -16.19 0.85 -3.08
CA PRO A 240 -16.91 0.53 -1.88
C PRO A 240 -17.01 1.78 -1.02
N PHE A 241 -18.16 1.98 -0.41
CA PHE A 241 -18.34 3.07 0.53
C PHE A 241 -17.51 2.77 1.76
N CYS A 242 -16.60 3.67 2.11
CA CYS A 242 -15.88 3.68 3.37
C CYS A 242 -16.47 4.75 4.29
N PHE A 243 -16.62 4.44 5.56
CA PHE A 243 -16.98 5.42 6.58
C PHE A 243 -15.68 6.12 7.01
N GLU A 244 -15.69 7.45 6.99
CA GLU A 244 -14.55 8.27 7.36
C GLU A 244 -14.57 8.59 8.86
N ASN A 245 -13.57 8.18 9.61
CA ASN A 245 -13.53 8.41 11.06
C ASN A 245 -13.51 9.92 11.41
N MET A 246 -12.97 10.76 10.55
CA MET A 246 -12.97 12.21 10.72
C MET A 246 -14.39 12.81 10.82
N TRP A 247 -15.42 12.17 10.25
CA TRP A 247 -16.80 12.62 10.36
C TRP A 247 -17.32 12.61 11.81
N LEU A 248 -16.78 11.72 12.66
CA LEU A 248 -17.12 11.65 14.08
C LEU A 248 -16.68 12.90 14.86
N GLN A 249 -15.70 13.66 14.34
CA GLN A 249 -15.20 14.88 14.95
C GLN A 249 -16.01 16.12 14.55
N VAL A 250 -16.93 15.99 13.58
CA VAL A 250 -17.77 17.11 13.14
C VAL A 250 -18.87 17.35 14.16
N GLU A 251 -18.96 18.56 14.66
CA GLU A 251 -20.00 18.96 15.62
C GLU A 251 -21.41 18.70 15.03
N GLY A 252 -22.27 18.08 15.81
CA GLY A 252 -23.64 17.74 15.40
C GLY A 252 -23.77 16.53 14.45
N PHE A 253 -22.69 15.93 13.97
CA PHE A 253 -22.74 14.79 13.05
C PHE A 253 -23.48 13.58 13.63
N MET A 254 -23.20 13.20 14.87
CA MET A 254 -23.88 12.08 15.52
C MET A 254 -25.39 12.30 15.67
N GLY A 255 -25.80 13.55 15.92
CA GLY A 255 -27.23 13.94 15.96
C GLY A 255 -27.89 13.76 14.60
N LYS A 256 -27.24 14.17 13.50
CA LYS A 256 -27.72 13.96 12.12
C LYS A 256 -27.86 12.48 11.79
N VAL A 257 -26.85 11.67 12.10
CA VAL A 257 -26.88 10.22 11.88
C VAL A 257 -28.03 9.58 12.64
N LYS A 258 -28.27 9.96 13.90
CA LYS A 258 -29.36 9.47 14.69
C LYS A 258 -30.71 9.84 14.08
N ASN A 259 -30.91 11.10 13.69
CA ASN A 259 -32.16 11.58 13.07
C ASN A 259 -32.47 10.81 11.77
N TRP A 260 -31.45 10.60 10.91
CA TRP A 260 -31.61 9.78 9.70
C TRP A 260 -32.02 8.35 10.06
N TRP A 261 -31.29 7.72 10.99
CA TRP A 261 -31.55 6.34 11.40
C TRP A 261 -32.96 6.14 11.95
N ASP A 262 -33.48 7.09 12.75
CA ASP A 262 -34.83 7.04 13.35
C ASP A 262 -35.92 7.31 12.32
N SER A 263 -35.64 8.06 11.27
CA SER A 263 -36.58 8.34 10.18
C SER A 263 -36.81 7.15 9.23
N TYR A 264 -35.91 6.18 9.18
CA TYR A 264 -36.03 5.07 8.25
C TYR A 264 -37.04 4.03 8.73
N GLN A 265 -38.10 3.83 7.94
CA GLN A 265 -39.12 2.81 8.18
C GLN A 265 -39.15 1.81 7.02
N PHE A 266 -38.81 0.55 7.30
CA PHE A 266 -38.83 -0.56 6.35
C PHE A 266 -39.64 -1.72 6.94
N GLN A 267 -40.44 -2.40 6.10
CA GLN A 267 -41.17 -3.61 6.47
C GLN A 267 -40.36 -4.85 6.08
N GLY A 268 -40.56 -5.95 6.82
CA GLY A 268 -39.90 -7.23 6.57
C GLY A 268 -39.18 -7.82 7.79
N THR A 269 -38.34 -8.84 7.58
CA THR A 269 -37.59 -9.49 8.67
C THR A 269 -36.64 -8.52 9.35
N PRO A 270 -36.22 -8.74 10.61
CA PRO A 270 -35.27 -7.87 11.31
C PRO A 270 -33.96 -7.67 10.52
N SER A 271 -33.42 -8.73 9.94
CA SER A 271 -32.19 -8.68 9.13
C SER A 271 -32.37 -7.84 7.86
N TYR A 272 -33.51 -7.99 7.17
CA TYR A 272 -33.82 -7.19 5.98
C TYR A 272 -33.96 -5.71 6.33
N ARG A 273 -34.71 -5.39 7.41
CA ARG A 273 -34.87 -4.01 7.88
C ARG A 273 -33.57 -3.35 8.22
N MET A 274 -32.65 -4.08 8.90
CA MET A 274 -31.30 -3.61 9.22
C MET A 274 -30.49 -3.32 7.95
N ALA A 275 -30.47 -4.24 6.99
CA ALA A 275 -29.77 -4.07 5.73
C ALA A 275 -30.28 -2.85 4.93
N MET A 276 -31.60 -2.63 4.92
CA MET A 276 -32.21 -1.48 4.23
C MET A 276 -31.91 -0.16 4.94
N LYS A 277 -31.92 -0.12 6.28
CA LYS A 277 -31.52 1.06 7.06
C LYS A 277 -30.04 1.42 6.79
N LEU A 278 -29.14 0.44 6.80
CA LEU A 278 -27.71 0.67 6.46
C LEU A 278 -27.52 1.15 5.03
N LYS A 279 -28.32 0.65 4.09
CA LYS A 279 -28.28 1.10 2.69
C LYS A 279 -28.76 2.55 2.55
N ALA A 280 -29.81 2.96 3.25
CA ALA A 280 -30.31 4.33 3.28
C ALA A 280 -29.28 5.25 3.95
N LEU A 281 -28.78 4.89 5.12
CA LEU A 281 -27.75 5.66 5.82
C LEU A 281 -26.51 5.91 4.95
N LYS A 282 -26.04 4.89 4.21
CA LYS A 282 -24.95 5.04 3.25
C LYS A 282 -25.26 6.10 2.18
N ALA A 283 -26.48 6.20 1.70
CA ALA A 283 -26.88 7.19 0.69
C ALA A 283 -26.87 8.61 1.29
N ASP A 284 -27.40 8.78 2.51
CA ASP A 284 -27.44 10.06 3.18
C ASP A 284 -26.05 10.54 3.61
N LEU A 285 -25.18 9.65 4.08
CA LEU A 285 -23.78 9.96 4.37
C LEU A 285 -23.01 10.42 3.13
N LYS A 286 -23.22 9.80 1.98
CA LYS A 286 -22.59 10.24 0.72
C LYS A 286 -23.05 11.64 0.35
N LYS A 287 -24.34 11.88 0.39
CA LYS A 287 -24.94 13.19 0.07
C LYS A 287 -24.45 14.27 1.03
N TRP A 288 -24.39 13.96 2.32
CA TRP A 288 -23.89 14.87 3.33
C TRP A 288 -22.40 15.19 3.13
N ASN A 289 -21.58 14.18 2.82
CA ASN A 289 -20.17 14.37 2.54
C ASN A 289 -19.94 15.28 1.32
N GLU A 290 -20.75 15.14 0.27
CA GLU A 290 -20.65 15.97 -0.92
C GLU A 290 -21.11 17.42 -0.69
N LEU A 291 -22.20 17.63 0.08
CA LEU A 291 -22.86 18.92 0.20
C LEU A 291 -22.40 19.75 1.40
N GLU A 292 -22.19 19.11 2.58
CA GLU A 292 -21.92 19.81 3.83
C GLU A 292 -20.49 19.66 4.33
N PHE A 293 -19.93 18.45 4.29
CA PHE A 293 -18.55 18.24 4.70
C PHE A 293 -17.59 18.83 3.67
N GLY A 294 -17.90 18.66 2.39
CA GLY A 294 -17.28 19.34 1.26
C GLY A 294 -15.81 18.98 1.00
N ASN A 295 -15.29 19.45 -0.10
CA ASN A 295 -13.88 19.31 -0.45
C ASN A 295 -13.05 20.20 0.49
N VAL A 296 -12.26 19.61 1.40
CA VAL A 296 -11.38 20.32 2.34
C VAL A 296 -10.44 21.28 1.62
N VAL A 297 -10.12 21.01 0.36
CA VAL A 297 -9.32 21.88 -0.53
C VAL A 297 -10.01 23.22 -0.84
N VAL A 298 -11.34 23.22 -0.98
CA VAL A 298 -12.10 24.46 -1.27
C VAL A 298 -12.22 25.33 -0.02
N LYS A 299 -12.32 24.74 1.18
CA LYS A 299 -12.41 25.49 2.43
C LYS A 299 -11.10 26.15 2.86
N LYS A 300 -9.93 25.60 2.49
CA LYS A 300 -8.62 26.24 2.75
C LYS A 300 -8.42 27.53 1.93
N ASN A 301 -9.02 27.62 0.74
CA ASN A 301 -8.85 28.80 -0.13
C ASN A 301 -9.81 29.96 0.21
N THR A 302 -10.82 29.73 1.05
CA THR A 302 -11.77 30.79 1.48
C THR A 302 -11.47 31.37 2.86
N THR A 303 -10.41 30.92 3.55
CA THR A 303 -10.01 31.44 4.88
C THR A 303 -8.72 32.26 4.83
N VAL A 304 -8.25 32.63 3.63
CA VAL A 304 -7.13 33.56 3.42
C VAL A 304 -7.67 34.74 2.57
N GLU A 305 -8.53 35.55 3.18
CA GLU A 305 -8.78 36.95 2.88
C GLU A 305 -8.86 37.72 4.18
#